data_259ae515bf828334d769d567f2c0f06f
#
_entry.id   259ae515bf828334d769d567f2c0f06f
#
_cell.length_a   1.000
_cell.length_b   1.000
_cell.length_c   1.000
_cell.angle_alpha   90.00
_cell.angle_beta   90.00
_cell.angle_gamma   90.00
#
_symmetry.space_group_name_H-M   'P 1'
#
loop_
_entity.id
_entity.type
_entity.pdbx_description
1 polymer ?
#
loop_
_entity_poly.entity_id
_entity_poly.type
_entity_poly.pdbx_seq_one_letter_code
_entity_poly.pdbx_strand_id
1 'polypeptide(L)'
;MTKIYTLTLAPSLDSATQTPQIYPEGKLRCSAPVFEPGGGGINVARAVTFLGGKATAIFPIGGATGEHLAALLADEQVPIETVETRDWTRQNLHVHVAASGEQYRFVMPGAALTDDEFRRLEEKVLTIDPGSLLVISGSLPPGISVENLMQLVKNAQQQGLRCIIDSSGDALAAALDVGNIELVK
;
A
#
# COMPACT_ATOMS: atom_id res chain seq x y z
N MET A 1 22.44 -11.68 -3.04
CA MET A 1 21.76 -10.43 -2.66
C MET A 1 20.46 -10.78 -1.99
N THR A 2 20.11 -10.13 -0.88
CA THR A 2 18.81 -10.30 -0.23
C THR A 2 17.70 -9.79 -1.15
N LYS A 3 16.71 -10.61 -1.46
CA LYS A 3 15.51 -10.19 -2.19
C LYS A 3 14.63 -9.37 -1.27
N ILE A 4 14.00 -8.32 -1.81
CA ILE A 4 13.08 -7.45 -1.07
C ILE A 4 11.69 -7.58 -1.67
N TYR A 5 10.72 -7.85 -0.82
CA TYR A 5 9.31 -7.84 -1.14
C TYR A 5 8.59 -6.85 -0.25
N THR A 6 7.55 -6.22 -0.76
CA THR A 6 6.71 -5.32 0.04
C THR A 6 5.26 -5.76 -0.05
N LEU A 7 4.53 -5.69 1.07
CA LEU A 7 3.11 -5.97 1.13
C LEU A 7 2.34 -4.70 1.48
N THR A 8 1.36 -4.35 0.66
CA THR A 8 0.42 -3.26 0.91
C THR A 8 -1.00 -3.82 0.88
N LEU A 9 -1.69 -3.86 2.01
CA LEU A 9 -3.05 -4.41 2.08
C LEU A 9 -4.14 -3.44 1.63
N ALA A 10 -3.90 -2.13 1.73
CA ALA A 10 -4.84 -1.08 1.33
C ALA A 10 -4.20 -0.08 0.36
N PRO A 11 -3.85 -0.51 -0.87
CA PRO A 11 -3.27 0.37 -1.89
C PRO A 11 -4.25 1.45 -2.30
N SER A 12 -3.75 2.47 -2.99
CA SER A 12 -4.57 3.54 -3.55
C SER A 12 -4.02 4.03 -4.89
N LEU A 13 -4.90 4.53 -5.72
CA LEU A 13 -4.54 5.44 -6.80
C LEU A 13 -4.67 6.85 -6.24
N ASP A 14 -3.55 7.53 -6.04
CA ASP A 14 -3.55 8.90 -5.52
C ASP A 14 -3.64 9.89 -6.66
N SER A 15 -4.55 10.87 -6.54
CA SER A 15 -4.71 11.93 -7.51
C SER A 15 -4.39 13.27 -6.86
N ALA A 16 -3.45 14.02 -7.43
CA ALA A 16 -3.03 15.33 -6.97
C ALA A 16 -3.48 16.40 -7.95
N THR A 17 -4.06 17.48 -7.43
CA THR A 17 -4.51 18.64 -8.23
C THR A 17 -4.33 19.95 -7.47
N GLN A 18 -4.53 21.07 -8.15
CA GLN A 18 -4.43 22.40 -7.57
C GLN A 18 -5.70 23.21 -7.84
N THR A 19 -6.15 23.97 -6.86
CA THR A 19 -7.19 24.99 -7.01
C THR A 19 -6.67 26.36 -6.58
N PRO A 20 -7.15 27.48 -7.17
CA PRO A 20 -6.78 28.83 -6.73
C PRO A 20 -7.14 29.08 -5.26
N GLN A 21 -8.32 28.67 -4.83
CA GLN A 21 -8.85 28.87 -3.47
C GLN A 21 -9.90 27.81 -3.14
N ILE A 22 -10.18 27.62 -1.84
CA ILE A 22 -11.29 26.79 -1.34
C ILE A 22 -12.36 27.70 -0.73
N TYR A 23 -13.62 27.45 -1.09
CA TYR A 23 -14.80 28.12 -0.55
C TYR A 23 -16.01 27.16 -0.57
N PRO A 24 -16.96 27.31 0.37
CA PRO A 24 -18.14 26.47 0.41
C PRO A 24 -19.12 26.80 -0.74
N GLU A 25 -20.03 25.86 -1.02
CA GLU A 25 -21.19 26.00 -1.91
C GLU A 25 -20.90 26.37 -3.37
N GLY A 26 -19.65 26.36 -3.78
CA GLY A 26 -19.24 26.69 -5.15
C GLY A 26 -18.52 25.55 -5.85
N LYS A 27 -18.41 25.67 -7.18
CA LYS A 27 -17.61 24.74 -7.99
C LYS A 27 -16.14 25.16 -7.93
N LEU A 28 -15.33 24.40 -7.28
CA LEU A 28 -13.87 24.58 -7.26
C LEU A 28 -13.28 24.03 -8.55
N ARG A 29 -12.76 24.92 -9.39
CA ARG A 29 -12.11 24.50 -10.65
C ARG A 29 -10.65 24.20 -10.38
N CYS A 30 -10.29 22.93 -10.62
CA CYS A 30 -8.93 22.44 -10.41
C CYS A 30 -8.16 22.30 -11.72
N SER A 31 -6.84 22.24 -11.62
CA SER A 31 -5.97 21.83 -12.73
C SER A 31 -6.22 20.37 -13.13
N ALA A 32 -5.68 19.94 -14.27
CA ALA A 32 -5.65 18.51 -14.60
C ALA A 32 -4.95 17.72 -13.48
N PRO A 33 -5.52 16.58 -13.05
CA PRO A 33 -4.91 15.78 -11.99
C PRO A 33 -3.66 15.06 -12.48
N VAL A 34 -2.71 14.88 -11.56
CA VAL A 34 -1.59 13.94 -11.71
C VAL A 34 -1.91 12.71 -10.88
N PHE A 35 -1.73 11.53 -11.46
CA PHE A 35 -1.97 10.26 -10.77
C PHE A 35 -0.66 9.62 -10.34
N GLU A 36 -0.64 9.07 -9.14
CA GLU A 36 0.52 8.40 -8.57
C GLU A 36 0.11 7.10 -7.85
N PRO A 37 0.99 6.08 -7.88
CA PRO A 37 0.78 4.90 -7.05
C PRO A 37 0.87 5.25 -5.57
N GLY A 38 -0.13 4.81 -4.79
CA GLY A 38 -0.20 5.03 -3.35
C GLY A 38 -0.24 3.73 -2.55
N GLY A 39 0.19 3.84 -1.29
CA GLY A 39 0.29 2.72 -0.34
C GLY A 39 1.71 2.57 0.21
N GLY A 40 1.84 2.30 1.51
CA GLY A 40 3.13 2.33 2.19
C GLY A 40 4.15 1.37 1.58
N GLY A 41 3.81 0.09 1.45
CA GLY A 41 4.71 -0.91 0.85
C GLY A 41 5.02 -0.62 -0.62
N ILE A 42 4.04 -0.13 -1.40
CA ILE A 42 4.25 0.30 -2.79
C ILE A 42 5.29 1.43 -2.83
N ASN A 43 5.18 2.43 -1.95
CA ASN A 43 6.13 3.53 -1.88
C ASN A 43 7.55 3.05 -1.51
N VAL A 44 7.66 2.03 -0.64
CA VAL A 44 8.96 1.40 -0.35
C VAL A 44 9.53 0.72 -1.59
N ALA A 45 8.75 -0.04 -2.35
CA ALA A 45 9.21 -0.71 -3.57
C ALA A 45 9.66 0.32 -4.63
N ARG A 46 8.89 1.39 -4.83
CA ARG A 46 9.25 2.52 -5.70
C ARG A 46 10.57 3.18 -5.28
N ALA A 47 10.72 3.48 -3.98
CA ALA A 47 11.95 4.07 -3.45
C ALA A 47 13.17 3.17 -3.67
N VAL A 48 13.06 1.87 -3.41
CA VAL A 48 14.13 0.89 -3.67
C VAL A 48 14.50 0.86 -5.15
N THR A 49 13.51 0.84 -6.05
CA THR A 49 13.75 0.86 -7.50
C THR A 49 14.42 2.17 -7.95
N PHE A 50 13.94 3.30 -7.45
CA PHE A 50 14.53 4.61 -7.75
C PHE A 50 16.00 4.71 -7.30
N LEU A 51 16.37 4.07 -6.19
CA LEU A 51 17.74 3.99 -5.69
C LEU A 51 18.61 2.93 -6.42
N GLY A 52 18.11 2.32 -7.48
CA GLY A 52 18.82 1.33 -8.28
C GLY A 52 18.79 -0.09 -7.71
N GLY A 53 17.99 -0.34 -6.66
CA GLY A 53 17.71 -1.66 -6.11
C GLY A 53 16.58 -2.38 -6.85
N LYS A 54 16.16 -3.53 -6.31
CA LYS A 54 14.99 -4.28 -6.80
C LYS A 54 14.12 -4.70 -5.63
N ALA A 55 12.85 -4.36 -5.69
CA ALA A 55 11.85 -4.84 -4.76
C ALA A 55 10.58 -5.21 -5.54
N THR A 56 9.92 -6.30 -5.14
CA THR A 56 8.64 -6.71 -5.71
C THR A 56 7.51 -6.26 -4.80
N ALA A 57 6.56 -5.48 -5.31
CA ALA A 57 5.39 -5.03 -4.57
C ALA A 57 4.24 -6.04 -4.70
N ILE A 58 3.75 -6.54 -3.56
CA ILE A 58 2.59 -7.44 -3.46
C ILE A 58 1.41 -6.63 -2.93
N PHE A 59 0.29 -6.63 -3.67
CA PHE A 59 -0.90 -5.87 -3.25
C PHE A 59 -2.17 -6.33 -3.95
N PRO A 60 -3.37 -6.07 -3.36
CA PRO A 60 -4.65 -6.31 -4.02
C PRO A 60 -4.96 -5.22 -5.04
N ILE A 61 -5.59 -5.59 -6.16
CA ILE A 61 -6.09 -4.62 -7.15
C ILE A 61 -7.52 -4.95 -7.55
N GLY A 62 -8.33 -3.91 -7.80
CA GLY A 62 -9.68 -4.09 -8.31
C GLY A 62 -10.15 -2.91 -9.17
N GLY A 63 -10.90 -3.22 -10.22
CA GLY A 63 -11.47 -2.25 -11.14
C GLY A 63 -10.47 -1.40 -11.90
N ALA A 64 -10.96 -0.42 -12.66
CA ALA A 64 -10.14 0.44 -13.50
C ALA A 64 -9.08 1.26 -12.72
N THR A 65 -9.35 1.60 -11.46
CA THR A 65 -8.37 2.30 -10.61
C THR A 65 -7.20 1.38 -10.23
N GLY A 66 -7.44 0.09 -10.01
CA GLY A 66 -6.39 -0.90 -9.79
C GLY A 66 -5.55 -1.15 -11.04
N GLU A 67 -6.19 -1.25 -12.21
CA GLU A 67 -5.49 -1.37 -13.49
C GLU A 67 -4.59 -0.16 -13.76
N HIS A 68 -5.09 1.06 -13.50
CA HIS A 68 -4.31 2.29 -13.65
C HIS A 68 -3.12 2.33 -12.69
N LEU A 69 -3.32 1.94 -11.42
CA LEU A 69 -2.24 1.81 -10.44
C LEU A 69 -1.14 0.85 -10.93
N ALA A 70 -1.52 -0.32 -11.45
CA ALA A 70 -0.57 -1.29 -11.97
C ALA A 70 0.19 -0.77 -13.21
N ALA A 71 -0.50 -0.04 -14.10
CA ALA A 71 0.13 0.59 -15.27
C ALA A 71 1.19 1.62 -14.87
N LEU A 72 0.89 2.49 -13.89
CA LEU A 72 1.85 3.47 -13.38
C LEU A 72 3.10 2.81 -12.78
N LEU A 73 2.94 1.70 -12.05
CA LEU A 73 4.08 0.94 -11.50
C LEU A 73 4.91 0.25 -12.59
N ALA A 74 4.25 -0.20 -13.66
CA ALA A 74 4.95 -0.77 -14.82
C ALA A 74 5.80 0.30 -15.53
N ASP A 75 5.28 1.52 -15.70
CA ASP A 75 6.03 2.65 -16.27
C ASP A 75 7.25 3.03 -15.41
N GLU A 76 7.13 2.90 -14.07
CA GLU A 76 8.24 3.08 -13.12
C GLU A 76 9.17 1.85 -13.03
N GLN A 77 8.90 0.79 -13.78
CA GLN A 77 9.68 -0.47 -13.76
C GLN A 77 9.73 -1.16 -12.40
N VAL A 78 8.72 -0.97 -11.57
CA VAL A 78 8.57 -1.66 -10.28
C VAL A 78 7.95 -3.05 -10.53
N PRO A 79 8.62 -4.15 -10.16
CA PRO A 79 8.03 -5.48 -10.24
C PRO A 79 6.82 -5.59 -9.30
N ILE A 80 5.72 -6.14 -9.81
CA ILE A 80 4.48 -6.30 -9.04
C ILE A 80 3.98 -7.75 -9.05
N GLU A 81 3.36 -8.15 -7.95
CA GLU A 81 2.55 -9.34 -7.81
C GLU A 81 1.20 -8.96 -7.22
N THR A 82 0.11 -9.18 -7.95
CA THR A 82 -1.20 -8.70 -7.56
C THR A 82 -2.19 -9.82 -7.31
N VAL A 83 -3.19 -9.55 -6.48
CA VAL A 83 -4.39 -10.36 -6.30
C VAL A 83 -5.59 -9.53 -6.70
N GLU A 84 -6.37 -10.02 -7.67
CA GLU A 84 -7.61 -9.37 -8.08
C GLU A 84 -8.64 -9.43 -6.97
N THR A 85 -9.33 -8.29 -6.74
CA THR A 85 -10.37 -8.13 -5.75
C THR A 85 -11.68 -7.70 -6.38
N ARG A 86 -12.78 -8.03 -5.68
CA ARG A 86 -14.13 -7.62 -6.09
C ARG A 86 -14.31 -6.11 -6.03
N ASP A 87 -13.84 -5.50 -4.95
CA ASP A 87 -13.98 -4.07 -4.71
C ASP A 87 -12.86 -3.29 -5.40
N TRP A 88 -13.18 -2.12 -5.91
CA TRP A 88 -12.22 -1.30 -6.63
C TRP A 88 -11.13 -0.75 -5.71
N THR A 89 -9.92 -0.68 -6.21
CA THR A 89 -8.84 0.06 -5.53
C THR A 89 -9.29 1.49 -5.26
N ARG A 90 -9.15 1.95 -4.01
CA ARG A 90 -9.54 3.30 -3.61
C ARG A 90 -8.77 4.37 -4.38
N GLN A 91 -9.39 5.51 -4.57
CA GLN A 91 -8.73 6.71 -5.10
C GLN A 91 -8.73 7.79 -4.02
N ASN A 92 -7.56 8.28 -3.63
CA ASN A 92 -7.43 9.45 -2.77
C ASN A 92 -7.33 10.71 -3.62
N LEU A 93 -7.69 11.86 -3.03
CA LEU A 93 -7.57 13.15 -3.67
C LEU A 93 -6.75 14.10 -2.79
N HIS A 94 -5.69 14.64 -3.35
CA HIS A 94 -4.85 15.68 -2.75
C HIS A 94 -5.07 16.99 -3.49
N VAL A 95 -5.47 18.03 -2.79
CA VAL A 95 -5.73 19.36 -3.36
C VAL A 95 -4.79 20.38 -2.74
N HIS A 96 -3.94 20.96 -3.57
CA HIS A 96 -3.12 22.10 -3.17
C HIS A 96 -3.87 23.41 -3.43
N VAL A 97 -3.91 24.31 -2.46
CA VAL A 97 -4.57 25.61 -2.54
C VAL A 97 -3.53 26.69 -2.82
N ALA A 98 -3.53 27.23 -4.02
CA ALA A 98 -2.50 28.19 -4.45
C ALA A 98 -2.47 29.48 -3.61
N ALA A 99 -3.62 29.99 -3.18
CA ALA A 99 -3.71 31.24 -2.43
C ALA A 99 -3.15 31.13 -1.00
N SER A 100 -3.31 29.98 -0.34
CA SER A 100 -2.87 29.78 1.06
C SER A 100 -1.62 28.91 1.20
N GLY A 101 -1.26 28.15 0.16
CA GLY A 101 -0.20 27.14 0.23
C GLY A 101 -0.59 25.88 1.01
N GLU A 102 -1.83 25.79 1.47
CA GLU A 102 -2.34 24.64 2.22
C GLU A 102 -2.60 23.44 1.32
N GLN A 103 -2.56 22.24 1.92
CA GLN A 103 -2.89 21.00 1.25
C GLN A 103 -4.03 20.28 1.97
N TYR A 104 -5.05 19.91 1.21
CA TYR A 104 -6.17 19.09 1.70
C TYR A 104 -6.03 17.67 1.14
N ARG A 105 -6.11 16.67 2.02
CA ARG A 105 -6.01 15.25 1.67
C ARG A 105 -7.32 14.56 2.01
N PHE A 106 -8.02 14.14 0.98
CA PHE A 106 -9.23 13.34 1.10
C PHE A 106 -8.83 11.87 0.93
N VAL A 107 -8.75 11.18 2.08
CA VAL A 107 -8.32 9.77 2.11
C VAL A 107 -9.56 8.90 2.23
N MET A 108 -9.77 8.05 1.24
CA MET A 108 -10.90 7.12 1.20
C MET A 108 -10.56 5.82 1.94
N PRO A 109 -11.58 5.11 2.47
CA PRO A 109 -11.36 3.77 3.02
C PRO A 109 -10.72 2.85 1.98
N GLY A 110 -9.89 1.91 2.42
CA GLY A 110 -9.38 0.84 1.55
C GLY A 110 -10.52 -0.01 1.00
N ALA A 111 -10.30 -0.66 -0.15
CA ALA A 111 -11.20 -1.69 -0.63
C ALA A 111 -11.33 -2.80 0.43
N ALA A 112 -12.55 -3.23 0.71
CA ALA A 112 -12.75 -4.35 1.63
C ALA A 112 -12.17 -5.63 1.01
N LEU A 113 -11.47 -6.41 1.82
CA LEU A 113 -10.97 -7.72 1.40
C LEU A 113 -11.83 -8.83 2.01
N THR A 114 -12.19 -9.79 1.19
CA THR A 114 -12.78 -11.05 1.66
C THR A 114 -11.69 -11.97 2.22
N ASP A 115 -12.07 -12.96 3.01
CA ASP A 115 -11.15 -13.98 3.54
C ASP A 115 -10.41 -14.71 2.42
N ASP A 116 -11.06 -14.97 1.26
CA ASP A 116 -10.44 -15.62 0.12
C ASP A 116 -9.40 -14.73 -0.56
N GLU A 117 -9.68 -13.44 -0.73
CA GLU A 117 -8.74 -12.48 -1.30
C GLU A 117 -7.52 -12.30 -0.39
N PHE A 118 -7.73 -12.23 0.93
CA PHE A 118 -6.63 -12.16 1.89
C PHE A 118 -5.79 -13.45 1.89
N ARG A 119 -6.43 -14.61 1.86
CA ARG A 119 -5.74 -15.92 1.77
C ARG A 119 -4.87 -15.99 0.51
N ARG A 120 -5.35 -15.52 -0.64
CA ARG A 120 -4.55 -15.47 -1.88
C ARG A 120 -3.34 -14.52 -1.78
N LEU A 121 -3.45 -13.41 -1.03
CA LEU A 121 -2.30 -12.56 -0.72
C LEU A 121 -1.30 -13.28 0.19
N GLU A 122 -1.80 -13.96 1.22
CA GLU A 122 -0.96 -14.76 2.12
C GLU A 122 -0.23 -15.88 1.35
N GLU A 123 -0.92 -16.60 0.47
CA GLU A 123 -0.31 -17.63 -0.38
C GLU A 123 0.86 -17.05 -1.20
N LYS A 124 0.72 -15.86 -1.80
CA LYS A 124 1.83 -15.20 -2.49
C LYS A 124 3.01 -14.90 -1.57
N VAL A 125 2.74 -14.38 -0.38
CA VAL A 125 3.80 -14.11 0.62
C VAL A 125 4.53 -15.41 1.00
N LEU A 126 3.81 -16.51 1.16
CA LEU A 126 4.38 -17.80 1.55
C LEU A 126 5.15 -18.51 0.42
N THR A 127 5.08 -18.03 -0.83
CA THR A 127 5.95 -18.52 -1.92
C THR A 127 7.30 -17.81 -1.99
N ILE A 128 7.50 -16.77 -1.19
CA ILE A 128 8.77 -16.01 -1.17
C ILE A 128 9.89 -16.90 -0.60
N ASP A 129 11.07 -16.86 -1.23
CA ASP A 129 12.23 -17.64 -0.80
C ASP A 129 12.67 -17.26 0.63
N PRO A 130 13.00 -18.25 1.48
CA PRO A 130 13.56 -17.99 2.82
C PRO A 130 14.78 -17.07 2.79
N GLY A 131 14.95 -16.26 3.84
CA GLY A 131 16.03 -15.27 3.95
C GLY A 131 15.74 -13.94 3.22
N SER A 132 14.63 -13.84 2.49
CA SER A 132 14.18 -12.58 1.89
C SER A 132 13.65 -11.60 2.95
N LEU A 133 13.65 -10.30 2.60
CA LEU A 133 13.07 -9.25 3.42
C LEU A 133 11.64 -8.96 2.96
N LEU A 134 10.69 -9.03 3.89
CA LEU A 134 9.30 -8.66 3.68
C LEU A 134 8.98 -7.36 4.44
N VAL A 135 8.66 -6.30 3.71
CA VAL A 135 8.23 -5.02 4.30
C VAL A 135 6.72 -4.92 4.20
N ILE A 136 6.03 -4.93 5.32
CA ILE A 136 4.59 -4.74 5.42
C ILE A 136 4.35 -3.29 5.84
N SER A 137 3.77 -2.48 4.97
CA SER A 137 3.57 -1.05 5.27
C SER A 137 2.24 -0.53 4.75
N GLY A 138 1.57 0.24 5.60
CA GLY A 138 0.30 0.89 5.35
C GLY A 138 -0.81 0.46 6.31
N SER A 139 -2.01 0.97 6.07
CA SER A 139 -3.20 0.68 6.88
C SER A 139 -3.83 -0.68 6.55
N LEU A 140 -4.57 -1.23 7.51
CA LEU A 140 -5.43 -2.38 7.27
C LEU A 140 -6.70 -1.96 6.52
N PRO A 141 -7.12 -2.74 5.51
CA PRO A 141 -8.40 -2.53 4.86
C PRO A 141 -9.56 -3.06 5.72
N PRO A 142 -10.81 -2.63 5.47
CA PRO A 142 -11.98 -3.28 6.03
C PRO A 142 -12.00 -4.78 5.72
N GLY A 143 -12.46 -5.58 6.67
CA GLY A 143 -12.53 -7.04 6.57
C GLY A 143 -11.29 -7.78 7.09
N ILE A 144 -10.17 -7.10 7.29
CA ILE A 144 -8.95 -7.70 7.83
C ILE A 144 -8.70 -7.19 9.24
N SER A 145 -8.59 -8.11 10.18
CA SER A 145 -8.28 -7.80 11.57
C SER A 145 -6.78 -7.71 11.82
N VAL A 146 -6.41 -7.13 12.97
CA VAL A 146 -5.02 -7.12 13.44
C VAL A 146 -4.50 -8.55 13.65
N GLU A 147 -5.35 -9.45 14.14
CA GLU A 147 -5.02 -10.86 14.34
C GLU A 147 -4.68 -11.55 13.02
N ASN A 148 -5.46 -11.29 11.94
CA ASN A 148 -5.15 -11.81 10.60
C ASN A 148 -3.76 -11.36 10.14
N LEU A 149 -3.45 -10.06 10.28
CA LEU A 149 -2.12 -9.55 9.93
C LEU A 149 -1.02 -10.20 10.75
N MET A 150 -1.19 -10.32 12.06
CA MET A 150 -0.17 -10.93 12.93
C MET A 150 0.01 -12.42 12.66
N GLN A 151 -1.05 -13.13 12.26
CA GLN A 151 -0.93 -14.53 11.83
C GLN A 151 -0.13 -14.65 10.52
N LEU A 152 -0.39 -13.76 9.54
CA LEU A 152 0.41 -13.69 8.30
C LEU A 152 1.89 -13.42 8.62
N VAL A 153 2.20 -12.50 9.53
CA VAL A 153 3.58 -12.21 9.95
C VAL A 153 4.25 -13.43 10.55
N LYS A 154 3.56 -14.16 11.46
CA LYS A 154 4.09 -15.39 12.08
C LYS A 154 4.34 -16.47 11.02
N ASN A 155 3.42 -16.66 10.08
CA ASN A 155 3.57 -17.61 9.00
C ASN A 155 4.76 -17.26 8.10
N ALA A 156 4.93 -15.99 7.77
CA ALA A 156 6.07 -15.48 7.00
C ALA A 156 7.41 -15.72 7.74
N GLN A 157 7.46 -15.46 9.05
CA GLN A 157 8.65 -15.75 9.87
C GLN A 157 8.96 -17.26 9.93
N GLN A 158 7.93 -18.12 10.07
CA GLN A 158 8.10 -19.57 10.04
C GLN A 158 8.63 -20.08 8.70
N GLN A 159 8.27 -19.41 7.60
CA GLN A 159 8.83 -19.63 6.26
C GLN A 159 10.27 -19.14 6.14
N GLY A 160 10.81 -18.47 7.15
CA GLY A 160 12.18 -17.92 7.15
C GLY A 160 12.31 -16.54 6.55
N LEU A 161 11.22 -15.77 6.43
CA LEU A 161 11.28 -14.37 5.99
C LEU A 161 11.68 -13.45 7.15
N ARG A 162 12.41 -12.42 6.84
CA ARG A 162 12.75 -11.32 7.74
C ARG A 162 11.73 -10.21 7.57
N CYS A 163 10.98 -9.86 8.61
CA CYS A 163 9.86 -8.94 8.52
C CYS A 163 10.22 -7.54 9.03
N ILE A 164 9.80 -6.51 8.29
CA ILE A 164 9.73 -5.10 8.71
C ILE A 164 8.26 -4.69 8.69
N ILE A 165 7.79 -4.01 9.73
CA ILE A 165 6.41 -3.54 9.83
C ILE A 165 6.38 -2.03 10.06
N ASP A 166 5.72 -1.30 9.16
CA ASP A 166 5.45 0.13 9.27
C ASP A 166 3.93 0.33 9.30
N SER A 167 3.38 0.59 10.48
CA SER A 167 1.95 0.66 10.71
C SER A 167 1.61 1.65 11.83
N SER A 168 0.35 1.70 12.25
CA SER A 168 -0.12 2.60 13.31
C SER A 168 -1.18 1.92 14.18
N GLY A 169 -1.48 2.56 15.33
CA GLY A 169 -2.55 2.11 16.24
C GLY A 169 -2.34 0.67 16.72
N ASP A 170 -3.43 -0.10 16.75
CA ASP A 170 -3.45 -1.46 17.29
C ASP A 170 -2.55 -2.43 16.51
N ALA A 171 -2.40 -2.24 15.20
CA ALA A 171 -1.52 -3.06 14.38
C ALA A 171 -0.04 -2.85 14.74
N LEU A 172 0.36 -1.60 15.04
CA LEU A 172 1.71 -1.30 15.52
C LEU A 172 1.95 -1.92 16.91
N ALA A 173 0.98 -1.78 17.83
CA ALA A 173 1.08 -2.37 19.17
C ALA A 173 1.23 -3.90 19.10
N ALA A 174 0.39 -4.56 18.31
CA ALA A 174 0.44 -6.01 18.12
C ALA A 174 1.75 -6.48 17.46
N ALA A 175 2.33 -5.69 16.56
CA ALA A 175 3.61 -6.00 15.93
C ALA A 175 4.76 -6.08 16.95
N LEU A 176 4.74 -5.24 17.98
CA LEU A 176 5.73 -5.26 19.06
C LEU A 176 5.65 -6.55 19.89
N ASP A 177 4.46 -7.14 20.03
CA ASP A 177 4.23 -8.36 20.81
C ASP A 177 4.57 -9.64 20.04
N VAL A 178 4.58 -9.62 18.71
CA VAL A 178 4.88 -10.80 17.88
C VAL A 178 6.33 -11.28 18.05
N GLY A 179 7.28 -10.35 18.23
CA GLY A 179 8.70 -10.65 18.33
C GLY A 179 9.38 -11.01 17.00
N ASN A 180 10.70 -11.05 17.00
CA ASN A 180 11.54 -11.37 15.84
C ASN A 180 11.26 -10.53 14.57
N ILE A 181 10.84 -9.27 14.75
CA ILE A 181 10.68 -8.31 13.67
C ILE A 181 11.97 -7.48 13.59
N GLU A 182 12.52 -7.35 12.39
CA GLU A 182 13.78 -6.62 12.15
C GLU A 182 13.65 -5.13 12.49
N LEU A 183 12.51 -4.54 12.14
CA LEU A 183 12.19 -3.14 12.39
C LEU A 183 10.68 -2.97 12.51
N VAL A 184 10.27 -2.23 13.53
CA VAL A 184 8.89 -1.75 13.70
C VAL A 184 8.91 -0.22 13.70
N LYS A 185 7.99 0.39 12.96
CA LYS A 185 7.87 1.84 12.82
C LYS A 185 6.40 2.27 12.89
#